data_a11693cd656c0585d913b113d74921bc
#
_entry.id   a11693cd656c0585d913b113d74921bc
#
_cell.length_a   1.000
_cell.length_b   1.000
_cell.length_c   1.000
_cell.angle_alpha   90.00
_cell.angle_beta   90.00
_cell.angle_gamma   90.00
#
_symmetry.space_group_name_H-M   'P 1'
#
loop_
_entity.id
_entity.type
_entity.pdbx_description
1 polymer ?
#
loop_
_entity_poly.entity_id
_entity_poly.type
_entity_poly.pdbx_seq_one_letter_code
_entity_poly.pdbx_strand_id
1 'polypeptide(L)'
;MDNQWFQLGYLISAGLFIFGLKMLGHPRTAPRGNQLGAMGMLMAVLTVLLETDLVTRPVLIIAGIALGAAIGSLLAIRVEMTGMPELVALFNGFGGAASALVALAEIYSAIESDTIPKGLELHVAWTAIGLSALVGWMTLTGSLVAFAKLKGGFMILGKWRRTPTWGPSWLNGVKGLIMLSSIVVIYLSVTTPDDFQMVWVLILLACLLGVVLVLPIGGADMPVVVSLLNSLSGIAAAFTGFIISNPCLLYTSPSPRD
;
A
#
# COMPACT_ATOMS: atom_id res chain seq x y z
N MET A 1 -10.82 -13.83 -26.60
CA MET A 1 -9.53 -14.58 -26.67
C MET A 1 -9.29 -15.10 -25.25
N ASP A 2 -8.94 -16.37 -25.17
CA ASP A 2 -8.98 -17.13 -23.92
C ASP A 2 -8.18 -16.46 -22.79
N ASN A 3 -8.88 -16.19 -21.69
CA ASN A 3 -8.37 -15.61 -20.43
C ASN A 3 -7.20 -16.40 -19.80
N GLN A 4 -6.90 -17.58 -20.35
CA GLN A 4 -5.88 -18.51 -19.87
C GLN A 4 -4.45 -17.99 -20.02
N TRP A 5 -4.15 -17.24 -21.10
CA TRP A 5 -2.80 -16.69 -21.33
C TRP A 5 -2.45 -15.58 -20.33
N PHE A 6 -3.42 -14.75 -19.98
CA PHE A 6 -3.22 -13.72 -18.97
C PHE A 6 -3.06 -14.33 -17.58
N GLN A 7 -3.87 -15.33 -17.23
CA GLN A 7 -3.71 -16.09 -16.01
C GLN A 7 -2.34 -16.76 -15.89
N LEU A 8 -1.83 -17.31 -16.99
CA LEU A 8 -0.47 -17.87 -17.06
C LEU A 8 0.59 -16.77 -16.84
N GLY A 9 0.42 -15.58 -17.41
CA GLY A 9 1.29 -14.43 -17.21
C GLY A 9 1.36 -14.01 -15.73
N TYR A 10 0.21 -13.92 -15.08
CA TYR A 10 0.13 -13.62 -13.64
C TYR A 10 0.77 -14.72 -12.78
N LEU A 11 0.55 -15.99 -13.13
CA LEU A 11 1.15 -17.11 -12.40
C LEU A 11 2.68 -17.12 -12.50
N ILE A 12 3.22 -16.86 -13.71
CA ILE A 12 4.67 -16.76 -13.91
C ILE A 12 5.23 -15.57 -13.14
N SER A 13 4.56 -14.43 -13.17
CA SER A 13 4.93 -13.24 -12.40
C SER A 13 4.98 -13.52 -10.90
N ALA A 14 3.94 -14.15 -10.35
CA ALA A 14 3.89 -14.54 -8.95
C ALA A 14 5.03 -15.52 -8.58
N GLY A 15 5.30 -16.49 -9.45
CA GLY A 15 6.43 -17.42 -9.28
C GLY A 15 7.77 -16.68 -9.22
N LEU A 16 8.02 -15.74 -10.13
CA LEU A 16 9.24 -14.93 -10.15
C LEU A 16 9.39 -14.09 -8.86
N PHE A 17 8.29 -13.52 -8.33
CA PHE A 17 8.31 -12.80 -7.06
C PHE A 17 8.66 -13.73 -5.89
N ILE A 18 8.00 -14.88 -5.76
CA ILE A 18 8.24 -15.83 -4.67
C ILE A 18 9.70 -16.31 -4.69
N PHE A 19 10.23 -16.67 -5.86
CA PHE A 19 11.63 -17.05 -5.99
C PHE A 19 12.58 -15.89 -5.74
N GLY A 20 12.24 -14.69 -6.21
CA GLY A 20 12.99 -13.47 -5.96
C GLY A 20 13.11 -13.19 -4.47
N LEU A 21 11.99 -13.19 -3.73
CA LEU A 21 11.97 -13.01 -2.28
C LEU A 21 12.79 -14.07 -1.55
N LYS A 22 12.65 -15.35 -1.92
CA LYS A 22 13.47 -16.42 -1.33
C LYS A 22 14.96 -16.17 -1.51
N MET A 23 15.39 -15.64 -2.66
CA MET A 23 16.80 -15.35 -2.93
C MET A 23 17.30 -14.09 -2.22
N LEU A 24 16.43 -13.15 -1.84
CA LEU A 24 16.79 -11.96 -1.06
C LEU A 24 17.24 -12.31 0.37
N GLY A 25 16.81 -13.45 0.92
CA GLY A 25 17.19 -13.92 2.26
C GLY A 25 18.70 -14.19 2.44
N HIS A 26 19.50 -14.26 1.37
CA HIS A 26 20.94 -14.46 1.45
C HIS A 26 21.73 -13.40 0.69
N PRO A 27 22.74 -12.76 1.30
CA PRO A 27 23.52 -11.68 0.67
C PRO A 27 24.14 -12.04 -0.69
N ARG A 28 24.56 -13.30 -0.87
CA ARG A 28 25.17 -13.77 -2.13
C ARG A 28 24.17 -13.88 -3.28
N THR A 29 22.90 -14.17 -2.98
CA THR A 29 21.84 -14.35 -3.99
C THR A 29 20.94 -13.14 -4.12
N ALA A 30 20.97 -12.21 -3.16
CA ALA A 30 20.13 -11.02 -3.13
C ALA A 30 20.14 -10.19 -4.43
N PRO A 31 21.28 -9.94 -5.11
CA PRO A 31 21.24 -9.19 -6.39
C PRO A 31 20.44 -9.91 -7.48
N ARG A 32 20.53 -11.24 -7.54
CA ARG A 32 19.74 -12.05 -8.48
C ARG A 32 18.27 -12.10 -8.09
N GLY A 33 17.98 -12.18 -6.77
CA GLY A 33 16.63 -12.12 -6.24
C GLY A 33 15.93 -10.81 -6.61
N ASN A 34 16.63 -9.69 -6.49
CA ASN A 34 16.11 -8.39 -6.89
C ASN A 34 15.83 -8.31 -8.41
N GLN A 35 16.70 -8.88 -9.23
CA GLN A 35 16.47 -8.97 -10.68
C GLN A 35 15.24 -9.82 -11.01
N LEU A 36 15.05 -10.96 -10.36
CA LEU A 36 13.87 -11.81 -10.53
C LEU A 36 12.59 -11.08 -10.11
N GLY A 37 12.62 -10.36 -8.99
CA GLY A 37 11.51 -9.52 -8.56
C GLY A 37 11.16 -8.42 -9.58
N ALA A 38 12.18 -7.75 -10.12
CA ALA A 38 11.99 -6.74 -11.17
C ALA A 38 11.42 -7.34 -12.47
N MET A 39 11.87 -8.54 -12.86
CA MET A 39 11.31 -9.26 -14.01
C MET A 39 9.86 -9.69 -13.77
N GLY A 40 9.54 -10.14 -12.55
CA GLY A 40 8.19 -10.47 -12.13
C GLY A 40 7.25 -9.24 -12.23
N MET A 41 7.71 -8.08 -11.75
CA MET A 41 6.96 -6.83 -11.86
C MET A 41 6.74 -6.44 -13.32
N LEU A 42 7.78 -6.47 -14.15
CA LEU A 42 7.66 -6.16 -15.56
C LEU A 42 6.67 -7.10 -16.26
N MET A 43 6.72 -8.39 -15.96
CA MET A 43 5.79 -9.39 -16.50
C MET A 43 4.35 -9.10 -16.09
N ALA A 44 4.11 -8.77 -14.80
CA ALA A 44 2.78 -8.42 -14.31
C ALA A 44 2.22 -7.18 -15.03
N VAL A 45 3.03 -6.12 -15.14
CA VAL A 45 2.63 -4.88 -15.82
C VAL A 45 2.33 -5.13 -17.30
N LEU A 46 3.16 -5.89 -18.00
CA LEU A 46 2.93 -6.24 -19.39
C LEU A 46 1.66 -7.07 -19.57
N THR A 47 1.40 -8.03 -18.65
CA THR A 47 0.18 -8.84 -18.68
C THR A 47 -1.07 -7.97 -18.54
N VAL A 48 -1.10 -7.04 -17.57
CA VAL A 48 -2.21 -6.11 -17.40
C VAL A 48 -2.40 -5.20 -18.60
N LEU A 49 -1.32 -4.68 -19.17
CA LEU A 49 -1.40 -3.79 -20.36
C LEU A 49 -1.89 -4.51 -21.63
N LEU A 50 -1.63 -5.81 -21.73
CA LEU A 50 -2.09 -6.63 -22.86
C LEU A 50 -3.53 -7.12 -22.67
N GLU A 51 -4.03 -7.14 -21.45
CA GLU A 51 -5.42 -7.47 -21.12
C GLU A 51 -6.33 -6.27 -21.44
N THR A 52 -6.67 -6.16 -22.73
CA THR A 52 -7.33 -4.98 -23.33
C THR A 52 -8.66 -4.61 -22.67
N ASP A 53 -9.33 -5.57 -22.04
CA ASP A 53 -10.61 -5.35 -21.37
C ASP A 53 -10.44 -4.56 -20.06
N LEU A 54 -9.25 -4.59 -19.45
CA LEU A 54 -8.93 -3.85 -18.22
C LEU A 54 -8.37 -2.44 -18.47
N VAL A 55 -7.89 -2.16 -19.68
CA VAL A 55 -7.20 -0.90 -20.01
C VAL A 55 -8.08 0.03 -20.81
N THR A 56 -8.90 0.82 -20.10
CA THR A 56 -9.78 1.83 -20.74
C THR A 56 -9.02 3.09 -21.18
N ARG A 57 -7.92 3.44 -20.50
CA ARG A 57 -7.14 4.66 -20.77
C ARG A 57 -5.63 4.40 -20.75
N PRO A 58 -5.06 3.74 -21.76
CA PRO A 58 -3.66 3.32 -21.76
C PRO A 58 -2.67 4.49 -21.67
N VAL A 59 -3.00 5.64 -22.21
CA VAL A 59 -2.13 6.83 -22.15
C VAL A 59 -1.91 7.30 -20.72
N LEU A 60 -2.93 7.31 -19.86
CA LEU A 60 -2.79 7.71 -18.47
C LEU A 60 -1.97 6.69 -17.66
N ILE A 61 -2.12 5.41 -17.95
CA ILE A 61 -1.34 4.36 -17.29
C ILE A 61 0.14 4.47 -17.67
N ILE A 62 0.44 4.61 -18.97
CA ILE A 62 1.82 4.78 -19.46
C ILE A 62 2.44 6.07 -18.89
N ALA A 63 1.69 7.16 -18.86
CA ALA A 63 2.16 8.41 -18.26
C ALA A 63 2.45 8.26 -16.78
N GLY A 64 1.58 7.58 -16.01
CA GLY A 64 1.78 7.28 -14.60
C GLY A 64 3.03 6.44 -14.36
N ILE A 65 3.22 5.38 -15.14
CA ILE A 65 4.41 4.52 -15.06
C ILE A 65 5.67 5.32 -15.39
N ALA A 66 5.66 6.13 -16.46
CA ALA A 66 6.81 6.94 -16.87
C ALA A 66 7.18 7.97 -15.80
N LEU A 67 6.20 8.68 -15.23
CA LEU A 67 6.42 9.63 -14.15
C LEU A 67 6.94 8.95 -12.88
N GLY A 68 6.31 7.84 -12.47
CA GLY A 68 6.74 7.05 -11.32
C GLY A 68 8.16 6.52 -11.48
N ALA A 69 8.49 5.97 -12.65
CA ALA A 69 9.83 5.48 -12.96
C ALA A 69 10.87 6.61 -12.96
N ALA A 70 10.55 7.78 -13.54
CA ALA A 70 11.44 8.93 -13.56
C ALA A 70 11.73 9.46 -12.14
N ILE A 71 10.69 9.66 -11.34
CA ILE A 71 10.82 10.14 -9.95
C ILE A 71 11.54 9.09 -9.09
N GLY A 72 11.12 7.83 -9.17
CA GLY A 72 11.67 6.74 -8.37
C GLY A 72 13.14 6.48 -8.67
N SER A 73 13.53 6.44 -9.95
CA SER A 73 14.93 6.27 -10.35
C SER A 73 15.79 7.46 -9.95
N LEU A 74 15.29 8.69 -10.09
CA LEU A 74 16.00 9.89 -9.68
C LEU A 74 16.28 9.89 -8.17
N LEU A 75 15.30 9.53 -7.36
CA LEU A 75 15.45 9.39 -5.91
C LEU A 75 16.43 8.27 -5.56
N ALA A 76 16.32 7.10 -6.20
CA ALA A 76 17.18 5.96 -5.93
C ALA A 76 18.66 6.21 -6.27
N ILE A 77 18.95 6.95 -7.37
CA ILE A 77 20.32 7.27 -7.77
C ILE A 77 20.94 8.33 -6.86
N ARG A 78 20.15 9.26 -6.34
CA ARG A 78 20.65 10.37 -5.53
C ARG A 78 20.75 10.08 -4.04
N VAL A 79 20.16 8.98 -3.57
CA VAL A 79 20.18 8.65 -2.15
C VAL A 79 21.54 8.06 -1.78
N GLU A 80 22.10 8.55 -0.69
CA GLU A 80 23.30 7.98 -0.07
C GLU A 80 22.94 6.68 0.67
N MET A 81 23.93 5.79 0.87
CA MET A 81 23.73 4.52 1.58
C MET A 81 23.14 4.69 2.98
N THR A 82 23.50 5.79 3.65
CA THR A 82 22.97 6.15 4.97
C THR A 82 21.50 6.58 4.95
N GLY A 83 21.01 7.07 3.81
CA GLY A 83 19.63 7.48 3.59
C GLY A 83 18.70 6.38 3.06
N MET A 84 19.21 5.17 2.83
CA MET A 84 18.39 4.04 2.32
C MET A 84 17.18 3.71 3.19
N PRO A 85 17.25 3.66 4.53
CA PRO A 85 16.06 3.41 5.36
C PRO A 85 14.96 4.46 5.20
N GLU A 86 15.35 5.71 4.98
CA GLU A 86 14.42 6.83 4.70
C GLU A 86 13.68 6.59 3.38
N LEU A 87 14.40 6.24 2.33
CA LEU A 87 13.85 5.98 1.01
C LEU A 87 12.90 4.77 1.03
N VAL A 88 13.28 3.70 1.72
CA VAL A 88 12.42 2.52 1.91
C VAL A 88 11.12 2.89 2.62
N ALA A 89 11.19 3.70 3.69
CA ALA A 89 9.99 4.17 4.38
C ALA A 89 9.08 4.99 3.43
N LEU A 90 9.65 5.86 2.62
CA LEU A 90 8.89 6.68 1.67
C LEU A 90 8.19 5.82 0.61
N PHE A 91 8.91 4.90 -0.02
CA PHE A 91 8.34 4.01 -1.05
C PHE A 91 7.28 3.06 -0.48
N ASN A 92 7.50 2.57 0.74
CA ASN A 92 6.47 1.80 1.45
C ASN A 92 5.18 2.60 1.62
N GLY A 93 5.28 3.86 2.04
CA GLY A 93 4.13 4.76 2.16
C GLY A 93 3.36 4.92 0.84
N PHE A 94 4.08 5.12 -0.26
CA PHE A 94 3.46 5.24 -1.59
C PHE A 94 2.82 3.91 -2.04
N GLY A 95 3.38 2.76 -1.69
CA GLY A 95 2.77 1.46 -1.94
C GLY A 95 1.43 1.30 -1.22
N GLY A 96 1.37 1.70 0.06
CA GLY A 96 0.12 1.74 0.82
C GLY A 96 -0.91 2.69 0.21
N ALA A 97 -0.48 3.89 -0.20
CA ALA A 97 -1.36 4.85 -0.88
C ALA A 97 -1.90 4.30 -2.21
N ALA A 98 -1.07 3.62 -3.00
CA ALA A 98 -1.49 3.02 -4.26
C ALA A 98 -2.61 1.99 -4.04
N SER A 99 -2.47 1.08 -3.07
CA SER A 99 -3.50 0.10 -2.72
C SER A 99 -4.80 0.78 -2.27
N ALA A 100 -4.70 1.82 -1.44
CA ALA A 100 -5.87 2.56 -0.97
C ALA A 100 -6.58 3.33 -2.10
N LEU A 101 -5.83 3.90 -3.05
CA LEU A 101 -6.39 4.60 -4.21
C LEU A 101 -7.09 3.64 -5.17
N VAL A 102 -6.56 2.43 -5.38
CA VAL A 102 -7.25 1.41 -6.19
C VAL A 102 -8.55 0.99 -5.52
N ALA A 103 -8.56 0.78 -4.20
CA ALA A 103 -9.76 0.47 -3.45
C ALA A 103 -10.83 1.60 -3.56
N LEU A 104 -10.41 2.86 -3.52
CA LEU A 104 -11.30 4.01 -3.72
C LEU A 104 -11.85 4.09 -5.14
N ALA A 105 -11.01 3.84 -6.14
CA ALA A 105 -11.42 3.85 -7.54
C ALA A 105 -12.49 2.79 -7.80
N GLU A 106 -12.39 1.62 -7.16
CA GLU A 106 -13.37 0.54 -7.29
C GLU A 106 -14.72 0.93 -6.68
N ILE A 107 -14.75 1.53 -5.47
CA ILE A 107 -15.99 2.06 -4.90
C ILE A 107 -16.63 3.08 -5.85
N TYR A 108 -15.84 4.03 -6.30
CA TYR A 108 -16.34 5.10 -7.17
C TYR A 108 -16.94 4.54 -8.46
N SER A 109 -16.24 3.59 -9.08
CA SER A 109 -16.70 2.91 -10.31
C SER A 109 -17.98 2.12 -10.08
N ALA A 110 -18.09 1.41 -8.96
CA ALA A 110 -19.28 0.62 -8.63
C ALA A 110 -20.52 1.50 -8.39
N ILE A 111 -20.34 2.66 -7.75
CA ILE A 111 -21.42 3.63 -7.51
C ILE A 111 -21.83 4.32 -8.82
N GLU A 112 -20.85 4.79 -9.62
CA GLU A 112 -21.13 5.51 -10.88
C GLU A 112 -21.84 4.63 -11.92
N SER A 113 -21.45 3.34 -11.98
CA SER A 113 -22.03 2.38 -12.94
C SER A 113 -23.29 1.66 -12.44
N ASP A 114 -23.76 1.95 -11.24
CA ASP A 114 -24.88 1.26 -10.57
C ASP A 114 -24.69 -0.29 -10.53
N THR A 115 -23.42 -0.71 -10.40
CA THR A 115 -23.02 -2.12 -10.38
C THR A 115 -22.68 -2.60 -8.97
N ILE A 116 -23.27 -1.97 -7.95
CA ILE A 116 -23.03 -2.34 -6.55
C ILE A 116 -23.45 -3.79 -6.32
N PRO A 117 -22.56 -4.67 -5.86
CA PRO A 117 -22.89 -6.06 -5.55
C PRO A 117 -24.01 -6.15 -4.50
N LYS A 118 -24.71 -7.27 -4.46
CA LYS A 118 -25.81 -7.49 -3.50
C LYS A 118 -25.51 -8.69 -2.61
N GLY A 119 -26.11 -8.68 -1.41
CA GLY A 119 -26.01 -9.82 -0.49
C GLY A 119 -24.59 -10.04 0.03
N LEU A 120 -24.14 -11.29 0.04
CA LEU A 120 -22.84 -11.67 0.59
C LEU A 120 -21.66 -11.05 -0.18
N GLU A 121 -21.77 -10.91 -1.49
CA GLU A 121 -20.73 -10.29 -2.33
C GLU A 121 -20.49 -8.83 -1.95
N LEU A 122 -21.55 -8.07 -1.63
CA LEU A 122 -21.44 -6.72 -1.11
C LEU A 122 -20.65 -6.68 0.19
N HIS A 123 -20.99 -7.52 1.16
CA HIS A 123 -20.31 -7.56 2.45
C HIS A 123 -18.82 -7.86 2.30
N VAL A 124 -18.48 -8.83 1.48
CA VAL A 124 -17.09 -9.23 1.23
C VAL A 124 -16.32 -8.12 0.52
N ALA A 125 -16.85 -7.59 -0.58
CA ALA A 125 -16.20 -6.55 -1.37
C ALA A 125 -16.00 -5.27 -0.54
N TRP A 126 -17.07 -4.73 0.06
CA TRP A 126 -16.98 -3.48 0.85
C TRP A 126 -16.09 -3.60 2.08
N THR A 127 -16.09 -4.77 2.74
CA THR A 127 -15.17 -5.01 3.85
C THR A 127 -13.71 -5.04 3.37
N ALA A 128 -13.42 -5.74 2.27
CA ALA A 128 -12.07 -5.81 1.70
C ALA A 128 -11.59 -4.43 1.24
N ILE A 129 -12.44 -3.65 0.58
CA ILE A 129 -12.18 -2.27 0.18
C ILE A 129 -11.89 -1.39 1.41
N GLY A 130 -12.75 -1.46 2.43
CA GLY A 130 -12.59 -0.69 3.66
C GLY A 130 -11.29 -1.03 4.40
N LEU A 131 -10.93 -2.31 4.48
CA LEU A 131 -9.67 -2.76 5.07
C LEU A 131 -8.45 -2.32 4.25
N SER A 132 -8.51 -2.42 2.92
CA SER A 132 -7.45 -1.92 2.05
C SER A 132 -7.25 -0.41 2.19
N ALA A 133 -8.33 0.37 2.22
CA ALA A 133 -8.29 1.81 2.45
C ALA A 133 -7.72 2.15 3.83
N LEU A 134 -8.22 1.51 4.90
CA LEU A 134 -7.75 1.70 6.26
C LEU A 134 -6.24 1.46 6.37
N VAL A 135 -5.79 0.28 5.96
CA VAL A 135 -4.39 -0.12 6.10
C VAL A 135 -3.50 0.70 5.17
N GLY A 136 -3.95 0.97 3.95
CA GLY A 136 -3.17 1.72 2.96
C GLY A 136 -2.93 3.18 3.38
N TRP A 137 -3.96 3.93 3.81
CA TRP A 137 -3.82 5.31 4.29
C TRP A 137 -3.07 5.39 5.62
N MET A 138 -3.29 4.44 6.52
CA MET A 138 -2.53 4.32 7.76
C MET A 138 -1.04 4.10 7.47
N THR A 139 -0.73 3.24 6.50
CA THR A 139 0.66 2.96 6.11
C THR A 139 1.32 4.17 5.46
N LEU A 140 0.60 4.91 4.61
CA LEU A 140 1.12 6.15 4.02
C LEU A 140 1.55 7.13 5.11
N THR A 141 0.64 7.48 6.01
CA THR A 141 0.91 8.50 7.03
C THR A 141 1.92 8.04 8.06
N GLY A 142 1.86 6.76 8.49
CA GLY A 142 2.86 6.14 9.35
C GLY A 142 4.25 6.15 8.75
N SER A 143 4.36 5.80 7.45
CA SER A 143 5.64 5.80 6.72
C SER A 143 6.20 7.21 6.53
N LEU A 144 5.35 8.22 6.32
CA LEU A 144 5.80 9.62 6.26
C LEU A 144 6.35 10.09 7.62
N VAL A 145 5.72 9.70 8.72
CA VAL A 145 6.25 9.98 10.07
C VAL A 145 7.57 9.24 10.30
N ALA A 146 7.68 7.97 9.89
CA ALA A 146 8.91 7.19 9.99
C ALA A 146 10.03 7.82 9.16
N PHE A 147 9.77 8.19 7.91
CA PHE A 147 10.70 8.92 7.04
C PHE A 147 11.22 10.19 7.72
N ALA A 148 10.33 11.00 8.27
CA ALA A 148 10.71 12.23 8.93
C ALA A 148 11.56 11.99 10.19
N LYS A 149 11.28 10.93 10.95
CA LYS A 149 12.08 10.55 12.12
C LYS A 149 13.47 10.06 11.76
N LEU A 150 13.58 9.26 10.70
CA LEU A 150 14.87 8.81 10.17
C LEU A 150 15.70 10.00 9.69
N LYS A 151 15.09 10.94 8.99
CA LYS A 151 15.74 12.16 8.49
C LYS A 151 16.06 13.20 9.58
N GLY A 152 15.69 12.93 10.85
CA GLY A 152 15.94 13.79 11.98
C GLY A 152 14.92 14.90 12.22
N GLY A 153 13.83 14.95 11.45
CA GLY A 153 12.75 15.92 11.63
C GLY A 153 12.02 16.33 10.36
N PHE A 154 11.05 17.22 10.53
CA PHE A 154 10.34 17.88 9.44
C PHE A 154 10.85 19.30 9.21
N MET A 155 10.90 19.73 7.94
CA MET A 155 11.11 21.13 7.62
C MET A 155 9.75 21.85 7.63
N ILE A 156 9.50 22.66 8.66
CA ILE A 156 8.29 23.48 8.78
C ILE A 156 8.71 24.96 8.69
N LEU A 157 8.13 25.70 7.76
CA LEU A 157 8.38 27.13 7.56
C LEU A 157 9.89 27.47 7.45
N GLY A 158 10.66 26.66 6.76
CA GLY A 158 12.11 26.88 6.57
C GLY A 158 12.96 26.54 7.79
N LYS A 159 12.38 26.05 8.88
CA LYS A 159 13.12 25.61 10.08
C LYS A 159 12.98 24.11 10.27
N TRP A 160 14.13 23.47 10.51
CA TRP A 160 14.16 22.04 10.83
C TRP A 160 13.64 21.80 12.26
N ARG A 161 12.56 21.05 12.38
CA ARG A 161 11.95 20.69 13.67
C ARG A 161 12.08 19.19 13.88
N ARG A 162 12.69 18.80 15.00
CA ARG A 162 12.74 17.38 15.40
C ARG A 162 11.33 16.85 15.61
N THR A 163 11.06 15.64 15.13
CA THR A 163 9.79 14.96 15.43
C THR A 163 9.74 14.60 16.90
N PRO A 164 8.67 14.95 17.61
CA PRO A 164 8.54 14.58 19.02
C PRO A 164 8.43 13.06 19.16
N THR A 165 9.07 12.51 20.19
CA THR A 165 8.89 11.14 20.66
C THR A 165 7.95 11.14 21.86
N TRP A 166 6.73 11.65 21.67
CA TRP A 166 5.78 11.83 22.73
C TRP A 166 4.76 10.71 22.75
N GLY A 167 4.71 9.92 23.82
CA GLY A 167 3.83 8.77 23.94
C GLY A 167 3.31 8.58 25.38
N PRO A 168 2.42 9.47 25.89
CA PRO A 168 1.78 9.24 27.16
C PRO A 168 0.92 7.97 27.11
N SER A 169 0.73 7.33 28.26
CA SER A 169 0.00 6.05 28.38
C SER A 169 -1.44 6.11 27.85
N TRP A 170 -2.11 7.26 27.97
CA TRP A 170 -3.47 7.46 27.44
C TRP A 170 -3.54 7.38 25.90
N LEU A 171 -2.41 7.58 25.21
CA LEU A 171 -2.36 7.50 23.74
C LEU A 171 -2.72 6.10 23.22
N ASN A 172 -2.48 5.06 24.01
CA ASN A 172 -2.89 3.70 23.64
C ASN A 172 -4.43 3.56 23.62
N GLY A 173 -5.12 4.25 24.53
CA GLY A 173 -6.59 4.35 24.51
C GLY A 173 -7.09 5.07 23.25
N VAL A 174 -6.42 6.16 22.86
CA VAL A 174 -6.76 6.89 21.62
C VAL A 174 -6.55 6.03 20.38
N LYS A 175 -5.46 5.27 20.29
CA LYS A 175 -5.22 4.32 19.18
C LYS A 175 -6.36 3.28 19.09
N GLY A 176 -6.72 2.70 20.23
CA GLY A 176 -7.83 1.75 20.33
C GLY A 176 -9.17 2.35 19.91
N LEU A 177 -9.44 3.59 20.32
CA LEU A 177 -10.65 4.31 19.97
C LEU A 177 -10.72 4.58 18.44
N ILE A 178 -9.63 5.08 17.85
CA ILE A 178 -9.57 5.34 16.39
C ILE A 178 -9.72 4.04 15.62
N MET A 179 -9.07 2.95 16.04
CA MET A 179 -9.20 1.65 15.41
C MET A 179 -10.65 1.15 15.46
N LEU A 180 -11.27 1.19 16.63
CA LEU A 180 -12.66 0.79 16.81
C LEU A 180 -13.61 1.64 15.96
N SER A 181 -13.42 2.96 15.96
CA SER A 181 -14.19 3.87 15.11
C SER A 181 -14.03 3.54 13.62
N SER A 182 -12.83 3.19 13.19
CA SER A 182 -12.58 2.78 11.79
C SER A 182 -13.33 1.50 11.42
N ILE A 183 -13.35 0.51 12.33
CA ILE A 183 -14.11 -0.73 12.13
C ILE A 183 -15.62 -0.43 12.05
N VAL A 184 -16.13 0.43 12.92
CA VAL A 184 -17.55 0.85 12.88
C VAL A 184 -17.88 1.55 11.57
N VAL A 185 -17.01 2.45 11.08
CA VAL A 185 -17.20 3.14 9.79
C VAL A 185 -17.19 2.14 8.63
N ILE A 186 -16.30 1.16 8.62
CA ILE A 186 -16.33 0.10 7.60
C ILE A 186 -17.66 -0.66 7.64
N TYR A 187 -18.14 -1.03 8.83
CA TYR A 187 -19.43 -1.70 8.98
C TYR A 187 -20.60 -0.84 8.48
N LEU A 188 -20.59 0.45 8.81
CA LEU A 188 -21.61 1.39 8.31
C LEU A 188 -21.55 1.55 6.79
N SER A 189 -20.37 1.60 6.18
CA SER A 189 -20.20 1.67 4.72
C SER A 189 -20.77 0.43 4.02
N VAL A 190 -20.76 -0.73 4.66
CA VAL A 190 -21.41 -1.95 4.13
C VAL A 190 -22.93 -1.84 4.18
N THR A 191 -23.49 -1.20 5.21
CA THR A 191 -24.94 -1.05 5.37
C THR A 191 -25.52 0.09 4.55
N THR A 192 -24.71 1.09 4.19
CA THR A 192 -25.09 2.24 3.37
C THR A 192 -24.10 2.43 2.21
N PRO A 193 -24.09 1.51 1.24
CA PRO A 193 -23.07 1.47 0.19
C PRO A 193 -23.08 2.68 -0.74
N ASP A 194 -24.19 3.42 -0.81
CA ASP A 194 -24.35 4.63 -1.64
C ASP A 194 -23.76 5.89 -0.99
N ASP A 195 -23.41 5.84 0.30
CA ASP A 195 -22.91 7.00 1.04
C ASP A 195 -21.38 7.10 0.97
N PHE A 196 -20.91 7.84 -0.05
CA PHE A 196 -19.47 8.09 -0.23
C PHE A 196 -18.85 8.93 0.89
N GLN A 197 -19.63 9.58 1.75
CA GLN A 197 -19.11 10.40 2.86
C GLN A 197 -18.40 9.53 3.91
N MET A 198 -18.87 8.30 4.14
CA MET A 198 -18.24 7.36 5.08
C MET A 198 -16.80 7.02 4.67
N VAL A 199 -16.52 7.03 3.38
CA VAL A 199 -15.16 6.77 2.86
C VAL A 199 -14.19 7.88 3.28
N TRP A 200 -14.60 9.15 3.23
CA TRP A 200 -13.77 10.27 3.67
C TRP A 200 -13.50 10.24 5.18
N VAL A 201 -14.49 9.84 5.97
CA VAL A 201 -14.33 9.64 7.42
C VAL A 201 -13.32 8.52 7.69
N LEU A 202 -13.41 7.42 6.95
CA LEU A 202 -12.46 6.30 7.06
C LEU A 202 -11.02 6.74 6.73
N ILE A 203 -10.84 7.49 5.64
CA ILE A 203 -9.54 8.04 5.24
C ILE A 203 -8.94 8.90 6.37
N LEU A 204 -9.75 9.81 6.92
CA LEU A 204 -9.30 10.68 8.00
C LEU A 204 -8.86 9.87 9.24
N LEU A 205 -9.68 8.90 9.66
CA LEU A 205 -9.36 8.02 10.78
C LEU A 205 -8.10 7.20 10.52
N ALA A 206 -7.96 6.64 9.32
CA ALA A 206 -6.79 5.88 8.91
C ALA A 206 -5.51 6.72 8.93
N CYS A 207 -5.57 7.93 8.40
CA CYS A 207 -4.45 8.87 8.42
C CYS A 207 -4.05 9.26 9.86
N LEU A 208 -5.02 9.54 10.72
CA LEU A 208 -4.77 9.84 12.13
C LEU A 208 -4.16 8.63 12.85
N LEU A 209 -4.69 7.43 12.59
CA LEU A 209 -4.19 6.20 13.20
C LEU A 209 -2.71 5.98 12.83
N GLY A 210 -2.33 6.14 11.56
CA GLY A 210 -0.95 5.98 11.11
C GLY A 210 0.01 6.96 11.81
N VAL A 211 -0.37 8.22 11.93
CA VAL A 211 0.42 9.22 12.67
C VAL A 211 0.56 8.85 14.14
N VAL A 212 -0.56 8.57 14.82
CA VAL A 212 -0.59 8.30 16.29
C VAL A 212 0.13 6.98 16.62
N LEU A 213 0.16 6.03 15.68
CA LEU A 213 0.83 4.74 15.85
C LEU A 213 2.36 4.90 15.86
N VAL A 214 2.90 5.70 14.94
CA VAL A 214 4.35 5.83 14.74
C VAL A 214 4.96 6.97 15.56
N LEU A 215 4.15 7.99 15.91
CA LEU A 215 4.64 9.18 16.62
C LEU A 215 5.38 8.90 17.93
N PRO A 216 4.96 7.97 18.81
CA PRO A 216 5.66 7.72 20.07
C PRO A 216 6.96 6.94 19.96
N ILE A 217 7.21 6.29 18.81
CA ILE A 217 8.34 5.38 18.62
C ILE A 217 9.60 6.20 18.30
N GLY A 218 10.74 5.84 18.88
CA GLY A 218 12.03 6.53 18.68
C GLY A 218 12.63 6.29 17.28
N GLY A 219 13.49 7.20 16.82
CA GLY A 219 14.15 7.07 15.53
C GLY A 219 15.01 5.81 15.38
N ALA A 220 15.60 5.33 16.48
CA ALA A 220 16.42 4.12 16.50
C ALA A 220 15.60 2.85 16.20
N ASP A 221 14.32 2.82 16.57
CA ASP A 221 13.42 1.69 16.37
C ASP A 221 12.67 1.77 15.02
N MET A 222 12.90 2.82 14.23
CA MET A 222 12.19 3.03 12.96
C MET A 222 12.38 1.90 11.93
N PRO A 223 13.53 1.25 11.79
CA PRO A 223 13.66 0.12 10.86
C PRO A 223 12.67 -1.01 11.14
N VAL A 224 12.41 -1.31 12.42
CA VAL A 224 11.41 -2.32 12.83
C VAL A 224 9.99 -1.84 12.48
N VAL A 225 9.70 -0.56 12.72
CA VAL A 225 8.40 0.03 12.37
C VAL A 225 8.16 0.03 10.86
N VAL A 226 9.18 0.36 10.08
CA VAL A 226 9.09 0.33 8.61
C VAL A 226 8.84 -1.09 8.11
N SER A 227 9.50 -2.10 8.69
CA SER A 227 9.24 -3.51 8.37
C SER A 227 7.80 -3.92 8.68
N LEU A 228 7.26 -3.50 9.85
CA LEU A 228 5.85 -3.74 10.21
C LEU A 228 4.90 -3.04 9.21
N LEU A 229 5.15 -1.77 8.89
CA LEU A 229 4.35 -1.02 7.94
C LEU A 229 4.41 -1.62 6.53
N ASN A 230 5.56 -2.16 6.12
CA ASN A 230 5.71 -2.88 4.85
C ASN A 230 4.84 -4.14 4.80
N SER A 231 4.82 -4.88 5.89
CA SER A 231 3.92 -6.04 6.04
C SER A 231 2.44 -5.64 5.94
N LEU A 232 2.07 -4.52 6.56
CA LEU A 232 0.71 -3.97 6.45
C LEU A 232 0.39 -3.50 5.03
N SER A 233 1.35 -2.88 4.32
CA SER A 233 1.19 -2.55 2.88
C SER A 233 0.90 -3.78 2.04
N GLY A 234 1.59 -4.89 2.32
CA GLY A 234 1.34 -6.16 1.66
C GLY A 234 -0.06 -6.71 1.92
N ILE A 235 -0.55 -6.58 3.15
CA ILE A 235 -1.93 -6.95 3.50
C ILE A 235 -2.93 -6.06 2.74
N ALA A 236 -2.70 -4.75 2.65
CA ALA A 236 -3.54 -3.84 1.88
C ALA A 236 -3.56 -4.22 0.39
N ALA A 237 -2.40 -4.54 -0.20
CA ALA A 237 -2.28 -5.00 -1.57
C ALA A 237 -3.02 -6.33 -1.81
N ALA A 238 -2.96 -7.26 -0.83
CA ALA A 238 -3.70 -8.52 -0.90
C ALA A 238 -5.23 -8.30 -0.90
N PHE A 239 -5.74 -7.42 -0.04
CA PHE A 239 -7.16 -7.04 -0.07
C PHE A 239 -7.54 -6.39 -1.40
N THR A 240 -6.70 -5.49 -1.93
CA THR A 240 -6.92 -4.88 -3.25
C THR A 240 -6.94 -5.95 -4.35
N GLY A 241 -6.01 -6.90 -4.33
CA GLY A 241 -5.98 -8.02 -5.28
C GLY A 241 -7.24 -8.88 -5.22
N PHE A 242 -7.78 -9.08 -4.03
CA PHE A 242 -9.03 -9.79 -3.84
C PHE A 242 -10.22 -9.05 -4.46
N ILE A 243 -10.28 -7.72 -4.28
CA ILE A 243 -11.36 -6.87 -4.82
C ILE A 243 -11.37 -6.90 -6.35
N ILE A 244 -10.21 -6.71 -6.99
CA ILE A 244 -10.08 -6.71 -8.45
C ILE A 244 -9.94 -8.10 -9.04
N SER A 245 -10.13 -9.16 -8.22
CA SER A 245 -10.00 -10.57 -8.61
C SER A 245 -8.65 -10.90 -9.25
N ASN A 246 -7.58 -10.19 -8.84
CA ASN A 246 -6.23 -10.40 -9.35
C ASN A 246 -5.39 -11.27 -8.41
N PRO A 247 -5.17 -12.56 -8.74
CA PRO A 247 -4.43 -13.48 -7.88
C PRO A 247 -2.95 -13.09 -7.69
N CYS A 248 -2.36 -12.34 -8.64
CA CYS A 248 -0.97 -11.92 -8.55
C CYS A 248 -0.71 -11.05 -7.30
N LEU A 249 -1.60 -10.11 -6.99
CA LEU A 249 -1.49 -9.27 -5.80
C LEU A 249 -1.66 -10.05 -4.49
N LEU A 250 -2.44 -11.12 -4.50
CA LEU A 250 -2.60 -11.99 -3.34
C LEU A 250 -1.31 -12.74 -2.99
N TYR A 251 -0.62 -13.25 -4.01
CA TYR A 251 0.57 -14.09 -3.81
C TYR A 251 1.88 -13.32 -3.68
N THR A 252 1.91 -12.05 -4.08
CA THR A 252 3.11 -11.20 -4.02
C THR A 252 3.15 -10.28 -2.80
N SER A 253 2.19 -10.41 -1.89
CA SER A 253 2.19 -9.65 -0.63
C SER A 253 3.42 -10.02 0.22
N PRO A 254 4.25 -9.04 0.64
CA PRO A 254 5.43 -9.31 1.46
C PRO A 254 5.05 -9.84 2.83
N SER A 255 5.82 -10.82 3.30
CA SER A 255 5.70 -11.38 4.65
C SER A 255 6.53 -10.57 5.66
N PRO A 256 6.12 -10.50 6.94
CA PRO A 256 6.91 -9.86 8.00
C PRO A 256 8.30 -10.49 8.24
N ARG A 257 8.56 -11.62 7.61
CA ARG A 257 9.84 -12.36 7.75
C ARG A 257 10.82 -12.07 6.61
N ASP A 258 10.38 -11.32 5.62
CA ASP A 258 11.15 -10.95 4.44
C ASP A 258 11.56 -9.49 4.52
#